data_37476d906da6ae31c55ebf4d88562595
#
_entry.id   37476d906da6ae31c55ebf4d88562595
#
_cell.length_a   1.000
_cell.length_b   1.000
_cell.length_c   1.000
_cell.angle_alpha   90.00
_cell.angle_beta   90.00
_cell.angle_gamma   90.00
#
_symmetry.space_group_name_H-M   'P 1'
#
loop_
_entity.id
_entity.type
_entity.pdbx_description
1 polymer ?
#
loop_
_entity_poly.entity_id
_entity_poly.type
_entity_poly.pdbx_seq_one_letter_code
_entity_poly.pdbx_strand_id
1 'polypeptide(L)'
;MKRNMVKRNVSLALGAVLVFGAVPAYAADAVTVKLNGSQMEFDVNPVIENSRTLVPFRKIFEALDCAVSYTKENGAQVVTANRGNQWITLEIGKNEITVDGETKKLDVAPKIVNGRTLVPLRAISEGLDCTVDWSADTKTVDIQKKQGQYAVSSAHISKNITDDKGNILITI
;
A
#
# COMPACT_ATOMS: atom_id res chain seq x y z
N MET A 1 -59.80 20.87 -68.12
CA MET A 1 -59.65 21.32 -66.68
C MET A 1 -58.79 20.29 -65.97
N LYS A 2 -57.49 20.48 -65.86
CA LYS A 2 -56.53 19.52 -65.24
C LYS A 2 -55.98 20.16 -63.96
N ARG A 3 -56.28 19.60 -62.84
CA ARG A 3 -55.78 20.08 -61.52
C ARG A 3 -54.46 19.40 -61.25
N ASN A 4 -53.39 20.18 -61.21
CA ASN A 4 -52.07 19.75 -60.83
C ASN A 4 -52.00 19.61 -59.31
N MET A 5 -51.75 18.37 -58.88
CA MET A 5 -51.54 18.01 -57.48
C MET A 5 -50.07 18.13 -57.14
N VAL A 6 -49.69 19.14 -56.40
CA VAL A 6 -48.32 19.36 -55.92
C VAL A 6 -48.06 18.41 -54.77
N LYS A 7 -47.14 17.49 -54.93
CA LYS A 7 -46.66 16.56 -53.88
C LYS A 7 -45.67 17.34 -53.00
N ARG A 8 -46.05 17.65 -51.77
CA ARG A 8 -45.13 18.20 -50.77
C ARG A 8 -44.38 17.08 -50.10
N ASN A 9 -43.10 16.98 -50.38
CA ASN A 9 -42.18 16.09 -49.67
C ASN A 9 -41.91 16.68 -48.28
N VAL A 10 -42.36 16.00 -47.24
CA VAL A 10 -42.00 16.30 -45.83
C VAL A 10 -40.79 15.42 -45.51
N SER A 11 -39.60 16.01 -45.53
CA SER A 11 -38.38 15.36 -45.00
C SER A 11 -38.45 15.40 -43.47
N LEU A 12 -38.66 14.25 -42.89
CA LEU A 12 -38.56 14.04 -41.45
C LEU A 12 -37.09 13.91 -41.10
N ALA A 13 -36.44 14.96 -40.62
CA ALA A 13 -35.12 14.89 -40.07
C ALA A 13 -35.18 14.28 -38.66
N LEU A 14 -34.75 13.00 -38.56
CA LEU A 14 -34.65 12.28 -37.29
C LEU A 14 -33.36 12.75 -36.59
N GLY A 15 -33.47 13.75 -35.70
CA GLY A 15 -32.38 14.20 -34.85
C GLY A 15 -32.12 13.18 -33.74
N ALA A 16 -31.05 12.40 -33.88
CA ALA A 16 -30.57 11.57 -32.78
C ALA A 16 -29.94 12.42 -31.72
N VAL A 17 -30.64 12.67 -30.63
CA VAL A 17 -30.08 13.29 -29.43
C VAL A 17 -29.26 12.22 -28.71
N LEU A 18 -27.92 12.27 -28.88
CA LEU A 18 -27.00 11.52 -28.05
C LEU A 18 -26.97 12.15 -26.65
N VAL A 19 -27.79 11.63 -25.75
CA VAL A 19 -27.66 11.95 -24.33
C VAL A 19 -26.40 11.27 -23.81
N PHE A 20 -25.28 11.99 -23.77
CA PHE A 20 -24.11 11.59 -22.98
C PHE A 20 -24.54 11.65 -21.50
N GLY A 21 -25.00 10.54 -20.99
CA GLY A 21 -25.18 10.35 -19.57
C GLY A 21 -23.80 10.43 -18.89
N ALA A 22 -23.50 11.59 -18.29
CA ALA A 22 -22.40 11.66 -17.33
C ALA A 22 -22.77 10.71 -16.19
N VAL A 23 -22.22 9.50 -16.17
CA VAL A 23 -22.20 8.65 -14.99
C VAL A 23 -21.42 9.42 -13.93
N PRO A 24 -22.04 9.79 -12.77
CA PRO A 24 -21.26 10.34 -11.68
C PRO A 24 -20.24 9.25 -11.33
N ALA A 25 -18.96 9.53 -11.56
CA ALA A 25 -17.90 8.77 -10.95
C ALA A 25 -18.09 8.98 -9.44
N TYR A 26 -18.73 8.02 -8.78
CA TYR A 26 -18.61 7.88 -7.34
C TYR A 26 -17.13 7.59 -7.10
N ALA A 27 -16.35 8.64 -6.92
CA ALA A 27 -15.06 8.53 -6.29
C ALA A 27 -15.38 7.96 -4.90
N ALA A 28 -15.32 6.63 -4.78
CA ALA A 28 -15.36 6.00 -3.49
C ALA A 28 -14.35 6.76 -2.62
N ASP A 29 -14.68 7.01 -1.38
CA ASP A 29 -13.86 7.65 -0.35
C ASP A 29 -12.58 6.81 -0.08
N ALA A 30 -11.85 6.53 -1.14
CA ALA A 30 -10.72 5.63 -1.17
C ALA A 30 -9.53 6.31 -0.51
N VAL A 31 -8.98 5.63 0.49
CA VAL A 31 -7.72 6.05 1.11
C VAL A 31 -6.59 5.76 0.14
N THR A 32 -5.81 6.78 -0.17
CA THR A 32 -4.57 6.65 -0.93
C THR A 32 -3.42 6.35 0.04
N VAL A 33 -2.59 5.38 -0.30
CA VAL A 33 -1.36 5.08 0.45
C VAL A 33 -0.18 5.31 -0.48
N LYS A 34 0.80 6.07 0.00
CA LYS A 34 2.06 6.32 -0.70
C LYS A 34 3.22 5.74 0.10
N LEU A 35 4.23 5.28 -0.60
CA LEU A 35 5.51 4.87 -0.03
C LEU A 35 6.62 5.65 -0.73
N ASN A 36 7.37 6.45 0.03
CA ASN A 36 8.40 7.36 -0.50
C ASN A 36 7.87 8.21 -1.67
N GLY A 37 6.65 8.76 -1.53
CA GLY A 37 5.97 9.58 -2.54
C GLY A 37 5.30 8.81 -3.68
N SER A 38 5.56 7.51 -3.86
CA SER A 38 4.94 6.69 -4.91
C SER A 38 3.64 6.06 -4.43
N GLN A 39 2.56 6.19 -5.20
CA GLN A 39 1.27 5.61 -4.87
C GLN A 39 1.34 4.07 -4.91
N MET A 40 0.71 3.44 -3.93
CA MET A 40 0.58 2.00 -3.84
C MET A 40 -0.79 1.55 -4.34
N GLU A 41 -0.81 0.50 -5.14
CA GLU A 41 -2.04 -0.15 -5.60
C GLU A 41 -2.35 -1.40 -4.76
N PHE A 42 -3.62 -1.58 -4.40
CA PHE A 42 -4.09 -2.69 -3.58
C PHE A 42 -5.21 -3.45 -4.30
N ASP A 43 -5.24 -4.76 -4.16
CA ASP A 43 -6.32 -5.63 -4.64
C ASP A 43 -7.59 -5.55 -3.76
N VAL A 44 -7.42 -5.21 -2.49
CA VAL A 44 -8.48 -4.81 -1.57
C VAL A 44 -8.14 -3.44 -1.02
N ASN A 45 -9.02 -2.47 -1.20
CA ASN A 45 -8.77 -1.09 -0.79
C ASN A 45 -8.51 -0.98 0.73
N PRO A 46 -7.59 -0.09 1.13
CA PRO A 46 -7.46 0.32 2.51
C PRO A 46 -8.80 0.81 3.09
N VAL A 47 -9.03 0.54 4.37
CA VAL A 47 -10.23 1.00 5.07
C VAL A 47 -9.85 1.82 6.29
N ILE A 48 -10.70 2.78 6.66
CA ILE A 48 -10.56 3.53 7.91
C ILE A 48 -11.53 2.94 8.93
N GLU A 49 -10.99 2.57 10.10
CA GLU A 49 -11.77 2.11 11.24
C GLU A 49 -11.21 2.74 12.52
N ASN A 50 -12.09 3.32 13.33
CA ASN A 50 -11.71 4.02 14.57
C ASN A 50 -10.54 5.01 14.35
N SER A 51 -10.58 5.77 13.26
CA SER A 51 -9.52 6.71 12.86
C SER A 51 -8.16 6.05 12.61
N ARG A 52 -8.13 4.76 12.30
CA ARG A 52 -6.94 4.02 11.91
C ARG A 52 -7.10 3.47 10.50
N THR A 53 -6.08 3.63 9.68
CA THR A 53 -6.03 3.06 8.34
C THR A 53 -5.55 1.61 8.42
N LEU A 54 -6.39 0.69 7.97
CA LEU A 54 -6.04 -0.72 7.82
C LEU A 54 -5.74 -1.00 6.35
N VAL A 55 -4.66 -1.73 6.10
CA VAL A 55 -4.15 -2.05 4.76
C VAL A 55 -3.89 -3.55 4.61
N PRO A 56 -3.99 -4.11 3.39
CA PRO A 56 -3.58 -5.48 3.13
C PRO A 56 -2.12 -5.72 3.51
N PHE A 57 -1.87 -6.59 4.49
CA PHE A 57 -0.57 -6.74 5.15
C PHE A 57 0.54 -7.13 4.18
N ARG A 58 0.27 -8.11 3.30
CA ARG A 58 1.29 -8.65 2.39
C ARG A 58 1.89 -7.55 1.52
N LYS A 59 1.02 -6.75 0.89
CA LYS A 59 1.44 -5.69 -0.02
C LYS A 59 2.31 -4.64 0.67
N ILE A 60 1.95 -4.25 1.91
CA ILE A 60 2.71 -3.28 2.70
C ILE A 60 4.06 -3.85 3.15
N PHE A 61 4.07 -5.05 3.70
CA PHE A 61 5.31 -5.64 4.20
C PHE A 61 6.31 -5.93 3.07
N GLU A 62 5.84 -6.45 1.93
CA GLU A 62 6.68 -6.67 0.75
C GLU A 62 7.27 -5.35 0.22
N ALA A 63 6.47 -4.27 0.17
CA ALA A 63 6.94 -2.95 -0.24
C ALA A 63 7.94 -2.34 0.76
N LEU A 64 7.91 -2.79 2.02
CA LEU A 64 8.87 -2.42 3.07
C LEU A 64 10.07 -3.39 3.14
N ASP A 65 10.26 -4.22 2.12
CA ASP A 65 11.35 -5.21 1.99
C ASP A 65 11.35 -6.28 3.10
N CYS A 66 10.15 -6.63 3.60
CA CYS A 66 9.99 -7.68 4.58
C CYS A 66 9.68 -9.02 3.90
N ALA A 67 10.29 -10.10 4.37
CA ALA A 67 9.80 -11.44 4.15
C ALA A 67 8.54 -11.66 5.02
N VAL A 68 7.52 -12.29 4.44
CA VAL A 68 6.20 -12.40 5.07
C VAL A 68 5.75 -13.85 5.14
N SER A 69 5.26 -14.27 6.29
CA SER A 69 4.59 -15.55 6.46
C SER A 69 3.20 -15.39 7.10
N TYR A 70 2.35 -16.36 6.84
CA TYR A 70 1.04 -16.50 7.45
C TYR A 70 0.87 -17.94 7.89
N THR A 71 0.53 -18.13 9.15
CA THR A 71 0.30 -19.45 9.74
C THR A 71 -1.10 -19.52 10.34
N LYS A 72 -1.67 -20.72 10.32
CA LYS A 72 -2.94 -21.01 10.97
C LYS A 72 -2.77 -22.29 11.77
N GLU A 73 -2.68 -22.16 13.10
CA GLU A 73 -2.47 -23.26 14.02
C GLU A 73 -3.40 -23.13 15.22
N ASN A 74 -4.03 -24.23 15.62
CA ASN A 74 -4.93 -24.29 16.78
C ASN A 74 -6.01 -23.20 16.80
N GLY A 75 -6.49 -22.77 15.62
CA GLY A 75 -7.49 -21.71 15.49
C GLY A 75 -6.89 -20.29 15.47
N ALA A 76 -5.65 -20.09 15.88
CA ALA A 76 -4.94 -18.82 15.76
C ALA A 76 -4.49 -18.59 14.32
N GLN A 77 -4.63 -17.37 13.84
CA GLN A 77 -4.17 -16.92 12.53
C GLN A 77 -3.13 -15.84 12.74
N VAL A 78 -1.90 -16.15 12.44
CA VAL A 78 -0.74 -15.31 12.76
C VAL A 78 -0.05 -14.84 11.48
N VAL A 79 0.20 -13.55 11.41
CA VAL A 79 1.05 -12.92 10.40
C VAL A 79 2.40 -12.61 11.04
N THR A 80 3.46 -13.04 10.39
CA THR A 80 4.82 -12.68 10.77
C THR A 80 5.51 -12.02 9.59
N ALA A 81 6.23 -10.95 9.87
CA ALA A 81 7.08 -10.28 8.90
C ALA A 81 8.47 -10.03 9.50
N ASN A 82 9.50 -10.16 8.67
CA ASN A 82 10.86 -9.85 9.12
C ASN A 82 11.64 -9.10 8.04
N ARG A 83 12.51 -8.20 8.50
CA ARG A 83 13.48 -7.46 7.69
C ARG A 83 14.81 -7.38 8.44
N GLY A 84 15.78 -8.14 7.98
CA GLY A 84 17.04 -8.30 8.72
C GLY A 84 16.77 -8.87 10.11
N ASN A 85 17.14 -8.12 11.15
CA ASN A 85 16.94 -8.51 12.55
C ASN A 85 15.61 -8.03 13.15
N GLN A 86 14.84 -7.25 12.41
CA GLN A 86 13.52 -6.76 12.87
C GLN A 86 12.45 -7.81 12.61
N TRP A 87 11.66 -8.11 13.63
CA TRP A 87 10.56 -9.09 13.59
C TRP A 87 9.25 -8.47 14.05
N ILE A 88 8.20 -8.68 13.27
CA ILE A 88 6.85 -8.26 13.61
C ILE A 88 5.94 -9.48 13.60
N THR A 89 5.14 -9.64 14.64
CA THR A 89 4.12 -10.69 14.73
C THR A 89 2.80 -10.08 15.15
N LEU A 90 1.72 -10.49 14.46
CA LEU A 90 0.34 -10.07 14.72
C LEU A 90 -0.56 -11.31 14.67
N GLU A 91 -1.51 -11.40 15.61
CA GLU A 91 -2.59 -12.39 15.54
C GLU A 91 -3.89 -11.70 15.09
N ILE A 92 -4.57 -12.30 14.13
CA ILE A 92 -5.84 -11.77 13.62
C ILE A 92 -6.91 -11.81 14.71
N GLY A 93 -7.54 -10.65 14.92
CA GLY A 93 -8.56 -10.48 15.97
C GLY A 93 -8.02 -10.07 17.33
N LYS A 94 -6.70 -10.02 17.53
CA LYS A 94 -6.08 -9.51 18.77
C LYS A 94 -5.59 -8.09 18.63
N ASN A 95 -5.83 -7.26 19.64
CA ASN A 95 -5.38 -5.86 19.71
C ASN A 95 -3.94 -5.76 20.21
N GLU A 96 -3.04 -6.57 19.65
CA GLU A 96 -1.64 -6.62 20.04
C GLU A 96 -0.74 -6.84 18.83
N ILE A 97 0.45 -6.25 18.89
CA ILE A 97 1.55 -6.44 17.95
C ILE A 97 2.81 -6.72 18.75
N THR A 98 3.59 -7.69 18.33
CA THR A 98 4.92 -7.93 18.89
C THR A 98 5.97 -7.46 17.91
N VAL A 99 6.86 -6.57 18.33
CA VAL A 99 7.98 -6.04 17.57
C VAL A 99 9.26 -6.35 18.31
N ASP A 100 10.14 -7.13 17.71
CA ASP A 100 11.43 -7.55 18.30
C ASP A 100 11.30 -8.15 19.71
N GLY A 101 10.20 -8.87 19.94
CA GLY A 101 9.88 -9.50 21.24
C GLY A 101 9.13 -8.60 22.22
N GLU A 102 8.99 -7.30 21.94
CA GLU A 102 8.19 -6.38 22.75
C GLU A 102 6.74 -6.31 22.26
N THR A 103 5.78 -6.58 23.14
CA THR A 103 4.34 -6.53 22.82
C THR A 103 3.77 -5.15 23.11
N LYS A 104 3.06 -4.60 22.13
CA LYS A 104 2.39 -3.28 22.20
C LYS A 104 0.91 -3.43 21.87
N LYS A 105 0.06 -2.59 22.46
CA LYS A 105 -1.37 -2.54 22.16
C LYS A 105 -1.65 -1.86 20.82
N LEU A 106 -2.63 -2.40 20.11
CA LEU A 106 -3.21 -1.80 18.92
C LEU A 106 -4.57 -1.17 19.25
N ASP A 107 -4.89 -0.06 18.63
CA ASP A 107 -6.22 0.56 18.74
C ASP A 107 -7.29 -0.23 17.97
N VAL A 108 -6.89 -0.92 16.90
CA VAL A 108 -7.74 -1.77 16.06
C VAL A 108 -7.02 -3.08 15.78
N ALA A 109 -7.71 -4.20 15.97
CA ALA A 109 -7.15 -5.51 15.67
C ALA A 109 -6.98 -5.74 14.16
N PRO A 110 -5.98 -6.53 13.76
CA PRO A 110 -5.93 -7.10 12.42
C PRO A 110 -7.19 -7.93 12.13
N LYS A 111 -7.72 -7.83 10.90
CA LYS A 111 -8.94 -8.55 10.52
C LYS A 111 -8.91 -9.00 9.06
N ILE A 112 -9.80 -9.93 8.72
CA ILE A 112 -9.97 -10.38 7.33
C ILE A 112 -11.12 -9.60 6.69
N VAL A 113 -10.85 -8.98 5.53
CA VAL A 113 -11.83 -8.31 4.69
C VAL A 113 -11.62 -8.80 3.25
N ASN A 114 -12.68 -9.28 2.62
CA ASN A 114 -12.65 -9.80 1.24
C ASN A 114 -11.50 -10.80 0.98
N GLY A 115 -11.23 -11.68 1.96
CA GLY A 115 -10.18 -12.70 1.86
C GLY A 115 -8.75 -12.16 2.01
N ARG A 116 -8.57 -10.91 2.41
CA ARG A 116 -7.27 -10.32 2.73
C ARG A 116 -7.20 -9.94 4.19
N THR A 117 -6.07 -10.21 4.81
CA THR A 117 -5.79 -9.74 6.16
C THR A 117 -5.38 -8.28 6.11
N LEU A 118 -6.16 -7.42 6.77
CA LEU A 118 -5.88 -6.01 6.93
C LEU A 118 -5.29 -5.75 8.32
N VAL A 119 -4.28 -4.89 8.36
CA VAL A 119 -3.52 -4.57 9.58
C VAL A 119 -3.42 -3.06 9.76
N PRO A 120 -3.34 -2.55 11.01
CA PRO A 120 -3.19 -1.12 11.27
C PRO A 120 -1.85 -0.61 10.74
N LEU A 121 -1.89 0.24 9.72
CA LEU A 121 -0.72 0.69 8.99
C LEU A 121 0.32 1.38 9.88
N ARG A 122 -0.11 2.30 10.74
CA ARG A 122 0.83 3.06 11.58
C ARG A 122 1.65 2.16 12.50
N ALA A 123 1.00 1.21 13.18
CA ALA A 123 1.68 0.33 14.13
C ALA A 123 2.78 -0.51 13.47
N ILE A 124 2.56 -1.01 12.26
CA ILE A 124 3.56 -1.79 11.52
C ILE A 124 4.67 -0.92 10.94
N SER A 125 4.34 0.27 10.43
CA SER A 125 5.33 1.17 9.83
C SER A 125 6.28 1.73 10.89
N GLU A 126 5.77 2.11 12.06
CA GLU A 126 6.59 2.54 13.19
C GLU A 126 7.48 1.40 13.70
N GLY A 127 6.98 0.17 13.74
CA GLY A 127 7.75 -1.03 14.09
C GLY A 127 8.85 -1.38 13.08
N LEU A 128 8.82 -0.80 11.89
CA LEU A 128 9.83 -0.96 10.84
C LEU A 128 10.64 0.32 10.60
N ASP A 129 10.71 1.22 11.58
CA ASP A 129 11.45 2.49 11.48
C ASP A 129 11.01 3.35 10.27
N CYS A 130 9.73 3.36 9.97
CA CYS A 130 9.14 4.26 8.99
C CYS A 130 8.41 5.40 9.69
N THR A 131 8.37 6.58 9.08
CA THR A 131 7.43 7.64 9.48
C THR A 131 6.13 7.50 8.71
N VAL A 132 5.03 7.92 9.33
CA VAL A 132 3.69 7.85 8.73
C VAL A 132 2.99 9.17 8.93
N ASP A 133 2.70 9.85 7.84
CA ASP A 133 1.95 11.11 7.81
C ASP A 133 0.56 10.88 7.25
N TRP A 134 -0.44 11.58 7.80
CA TRP A 134 -1.82 11.53 7.34
C TRP A 134 -2.29 12.92 6.91
N SER A 135 -2.75 13.00 5.66
CA SER A 135 -3.46 14.19 5.14
C SER A 135 -4.96 13.90 5.11
N ALA A 136 -5.71 14.59 5.94
CA ALA A 136 -7.17 14.44 6.01
C ALA A 136 -7.87 14.98 4.74
N ASP A 137 -7.35 16.07 4.18
CA ASP A 137 -7.94 16.75 3.01
C ASP A 137 -7.91 15.87 1.76
N THR A 138 -6.83 15.10 1.59
CA THR A 138 -6.63 14.22 0.45
C THR A 138 -6.86 12.74 0.77
N LYS A 139 -7.19 12.41 2.03
CA LYS A 139 -7.29 11.02 2.53
C LYS A 139 -6.06 10.19 2.16
N THR A 140 -4.89 10.80 2.28
CA THR A 140 -3.63 10.18 1.89
C THR A 140 -2.79 9.85 3.12
N VAL A 141 -2.29 8.62 3.17
CA VAL A 141 -1.22 8.20 4.07
C VAL A 141 0.08 8.21 3.29
N ASP A 142 1.08 8.91 3.76
CA ASP A 142 2.44 8.89 3.22
C ASP A 142 3.38 8.17 4.19
N ILE A 143 4.02 7.12 3.70
CA ILE A 143 4.99 6.32 4.44
C ILE A 143 6.37 6.67 3.90
N GLN A 144 7.26 7.09 4.80
CA GLN A 144 8.66 7.35 4.46
C GLN A 144 9.53 6.33 5.19
N LYS A 145 10.27 5.52 4.43
CA LYS A 145 11.33 4.69 5.01
C LYS A 145 12.37 5.64 5.61
N LYS A 146 12.64 5.53 6.92
CA LYS A 146 13.86 6.16 7.44
C LYS A 146 15.00 5.49 6.70
N GLN A 147 15.79 6.27 5.97
CA GLN A 147 17.03 5.78 5.41
C GLN A 147 17.92 5.39 6.59
N GLY A 148 17.80 4.12 6.98
CA GLY A 148 18.64 3.55 8.02
C GLY A 148 20.06 3.59 7.52
N GLN A 149 21.00 3.75 8.43
CA GLN A 149 22.44 3.58 8.30
C GLN A 149 22.86 2.17 7.80
N TYR A 150 22.05 1.54 6.96
CA TYR A 150 22.43 0.38 6.14
C TYR A 150 22.89 0.85 4.74
N ALA A 151 23.23 2.11 4.58
CA ALA A 151 24.23 2.45 3.62
C ALA A 151 25.50 1.73 4.10
N VAL A 152 25.66 0.47 3.68
CA VAL A 152 27.02 -0.04 3.53
C VAL A 152 27.67 1.03 2.68
N SER A 153 28.49 1.83 3.33
CA SER A 153 29.19 2.93 2.69
C SER A 153 30.02 2.32 1.60
N SER A 154 29.47 2.29 0.38
CA SER A 154 30.26 2.04 -0.84
C SER A 154 31.41 3.05 -0.97
N ALA A 155 31.44 4.07 -0.13
CA ALA A 155 32.53 5.00 0.04
C ALA A 155 33.75 4.41 0.78
N HIS A 156 33.65 3.24 1.41
CA HIS A 156 34.77 2.61 2.11
C HIS A 156 35.50 1.57 1.27
N ILE A 157 34.96 1.19 0.08
CA ILE A 157 35.67 0.27 -0.85
C ILE A 157 36.62 1.00 -1.77
N SER A 158 36.71 2.34 -1.70
CA SER A 158 37.63 3.11 -2.57
C SER A 158 39.03 3.29 -2.01
N LYS A 159 39.40 2.60 -0.94
CA LYS A 159 40.79 2.51 -0.55
C LYS A 159 41.31 1.12 -0.94
N ASN A 160 41.76 0.99 -2.19
CA ASN A 160 42.53 -0.15 -2.61
C ASN A 160 43.77 -0.24 -1.70
N ILE A 161 43.70 -1.10 -0.71
CA ILE A 161 44.87 -1.51 0.05
C ILE A 161 45.53 -2.58 -0.81
N THR A 162 46.44 -2.17 -1.66
CA THR A 162 47.34 -3.08 -2.38
C THR A 162 48.61 -3.23 -1.57
N ASP A 163 49.15 -4.46 -1.55
CA ASP A 163 50.51 -4.70 -1.05
C ASP A 163 51.53 -4.11 -2.03
N ASP A 164 52.79 -4.13 -1.60
CA ASP A 164 53.92 -3.59 -2.39
C ASP A 164 54.12 -4.36 -3.73
N LYS A 165 53.34 -5.39 -3.99
CA LYS A 165 53.36 -6.23 -5.20
C LYS A 165 52.08 -6.07 -6.05
N GLY A 166 51.18 -5.18 -5.64
CA GLY A 166 49.95 -4.86 -6.38
C GLY A 166 48.78 -5.82 -6.13
N ASN A 167 48.80 -6.67 -5.10
CA ASN A 167 47.70 -7.57 -4.76
C ASN A 167 46.67 -6.85 -3.87
N ILE A 168 45.37 -7.07 -4.15
CA ILE A 168 44.27 -6.53 -3.36
C ILE A 168 44.13 -7.33 -2.07
N LEU A 169 44.28 -6.69 -0.92
CA LEU A 169 44.03 -7.30 0.39
C LEU A 169 42.54 -7.13 0.75
N ILE A 170 41.79 -8.23 0.72
CA ILE A 170 40.41 -8.28 1.21
C ILE A 170 40.47 -8.79 2.67
N THR A 171 40.16 -7.93 3.63
CA THR A 171 39.93 -8.38 5.00
C THR A 171 38.47 -8.75 5.15
N ILE A 172 38.19 -10.01 5.47
CA ILE A 172 36.86 -10.55 5.77
C ILE A 172 36.54 -10.26 7.24
#